data_8339d2e18c58d39eeadd99d6f241e1ce
#
_entry.id   8339d2e18c58d39eeadd99d6f241e1ce
#
_cell.length_a   1.000
_cell.length_b   1.000
_cell.length_c   1.000
_cell.angle_alpha   90.00
_cell.angle_beta   90.00
_cell.angle_gamma   90.00
#
_symmetry.space_group_name_H-M   'P 1'
#
loop_
_entity.id
_entity.type
_entity.pdbx_description
1 polymer ?
#
loop_
_entity_poly.entity_id
_entity_poly.type
_entity_poly.pdbx_seq_one_letter_code
_entity_poly.pdbx_strand_id
1 'polypeptide(L)'
;MRKYINYLLVLCLVSSCTLDTEAEPEVLETSTTTSSTTTSSTTTTVQNIDEEIVVDEFGIELLDVSPEMKQQFDELIAFVEKRTGLTYSEYPKFNLYTLEGYRDYSAASYLDDFEKDYEEGEWERAVLSENMWGLTNASPEKMKELIVEFQRCASAGSYNLLDQILRVPIKRNQTKLNLWEQSVIVHELVHSLQGQIIDLSEWYTTMKDSDDFMNYPGRRSIMEAQADLVQAYWESNLDSYDRQRMASERPNFRCSVSLPEYFYIPFDLYYDFGARLGKQIHSNGRMEALNEALYKLPTAEQVYSPEKYFSEEPYINVEIKNLELENFTVIDQGQIDSLDLVYLLQTKIGQKDAVNAAIGLGGGSWVDYVNESNDLFMTVKISGDDVNELNEISDAFQNWADFQTRFTKSLSNSSWKGILYEGDTNFWIYNDGNFLRLALSNDIEFMLSFLSDCSNEQCNTSF
;
A
#
# COMPACT_ATOMS: atom_id res chain seq x y z
N MET A 1 11.32 8.29 -4.77
CA MET A 1 10.13 8.38 -3.89
C MET A 1 9.08 7.31 -4.24
N ARG A 2 8.52 7.30 -5.42
CA ARG A 2 7.39 6.43 -5.78
C ARG A 2 7.73 4.95 -5.87
N LYS A 3 8.90 4.60 -6.39
CA LYS A 3 9.40 3.23 -6.45
C LYS A 3 9.36 2.57 -5.06
N TYR A 4 9.73 3.31 -4.03
CA TYR A 4 9.80 2.85 -2.64
C TYR A 4 8.42 2.72 -1.97
N ILE A 5 7.55 3.69 -2.17
CA ILE A 5 6.17 3.67 -1.67
C ILE A 5 5.39 2.54 -2.34
N ASN A 6 5.53 2.37 -3.66
CA ASN A 6 4.82 1.37 -4.42
C ASN A 6 5.33 -0.06 -4.16
N TYR A 7 6.63 -0.28 -3.91
CA TYR A 7 7.12 -1.60 -3.50
C TYR A 7 6.57 -2.04 -2.15
N LEU A 8 6.49 -1.14 -1.19
CA LEU A 8 5.82 -1.41 0.08
C LEU A 8 4.31 -1.66 -0.09
N LEU A 9 3.67 -0.94 -1.01
CA LEU A 9 2.26 -1.10 -1.36
C LEU A 9 1.96 -2.40 -2.10
N VAL A 10 2.85 -2.83 -2.97
CA VAL A 10 2.72 -4.06 -3.75
C VAL A 10 2.79 -5.30 -2.87
N LEU A 11 3.67 -5.29 -1.87
CA LEU A 11 3.78 -6.38 -0.91
C LEU A 11 2.56 -6.49 0.03
N CYS A 12 1.81 -5.41 0.21
CA CYS A 12 0.49 -5.42 0.84
C CYS A 12 -0.64 -5.90 -0.09
N LEU A 13 -0.35 -6.30 -1.34
CA LEU A 13 -1.31 -6.95 -2.26
C LEU A 13 -1.95 -8.23 -1.68
N VAL A 14 -1.46 -8.64 -0.55
CA VAL A 14 -1.64 -9.94 0.05
C VAL A 14 -2.50 -9.89 1.30
N SER A 15 -3.15 -8.78 1.65
CA SER A 15 -3.83 -8.70 2.93
C SER A 15 -5.24 -8.14 2.84
N SER A 16 -6.23 -9.00 2.96
CA SER A 16 -7.54 -8.59 3.46
C SER A 16 -7.41 -8.25 4.95
N CYS A 17 -6.88 -7.08 5.27
CA CYS A 17 -6.81 -6.59 6.65
C CYS A 17 -7.99 -5.69 6.96
N THR A 18 -8.97 -6.23 7.67
CA THR A 18 -9.82 -5.38 8.49
C THR A 18 -9.04 -5.01 9.75
N LEU A 19 -8.31 -3.89 9.71
CA LEU A 19 -7.73 -3.28 10.90
C LEU A 19 -8.84 -2.60 11.68
N ASP A 20 -9.32 -3.23 12.75
CA ASP A 20 -10.18 -2.57 13.73
C ASP A 20 -9.34 -1.57 14.53
N THR A 21 -9.55 -0.29 14.31
CA THR A 21 -8.84 0.82 14.98
C THR A 21 -9.48 1.25 16.31
N GLU A 22 -10.31 0.43 16.97
CA GLU A 22 -10.83 0.78 18.30
C GLU A 22 -10.82 -0.39 19.28
N ALA A 23 -9.91 -0.35 20.29
CA ALA A 23 -10.18 -0.84 21.65
C ALA A 23 -9.09 -0.36 22.64
N GLU A 24 -9.52 0.39 23.67
CA GLU A 24 -8.72 0.73 24.84
C GLU A 24 -8.23 -0.52 25.61
N PRO A 25 -7.09 -0.46 26.33
CA PRO A 25 -6.52 -1.64 26.99
C PRO A 25 -7.21 -1.91 28.33
N GLU A 26 -7.91 -3.04 28.44
CA GLU A 26 -8.25 -3.63 29.74
C GLU A 26 -7.07 -4.41 30.31
N VAL A 27 -6.69 -4.06 31.51
CA VAL A 27 -5.66 -4.73 32.32
C VAL A 27 -6.25 -6.01 32.89
N LEU A 28 -5.74 -7.17 32.52
CA LEU A 28 -6.08 -8.45 33.16
C LEU A 28 -4.90 -8.99 33.99
N GLU A 29 -5.17 -9.17 35.27
CA GLU A 29 -4.25 -9.74 36.25
C GLU A 29 -4.00 -11.24 35.99
N THR A 30 -2.76 -11.64 36.09
CA THR A 30 -2.29 -13.03 35.98
C THR A 30 -2.54 -13.81 37.27
N SER A 31 -3.22 -14.93 37.18
CA SER A 31 -3.18 -15.98 38.21
C SER A 31 -2.58 -17.27 37.66
N THR A 32 -1.43 -17.64 38.16
CA THR A 32 -0.71 -18.89 37.89
C THR A 32 -1.29 -20.03 38.71
N THR A 33 -1.70 -21.10 38.03
CA THR A 33 -2.00 -22.38 38.72
C THR A 33 -1.17 -23.48 38.06
N THR A 34 -0.25 -24.02 38.84
CA THR A 34 0.61 -25.17 38.47
C THR A 34 -0.13 -26.47 38.77
N SER A 35 -0.33 -27.32 37.77
CA SER A 35 -0.82 -28.68 37.97
C SER A 35 0.14 -29.67 37.34
N SER A 36 0.71 -30.52 38.17
CA SER A 36 1.61 -31.61 37.76
C SER A 36 0.80 -32.91 37.51
N THR A 37 0.92 -33.44 36.29
CA THR A 37 0.32 -34.73 35.94
C THR A 37 1.41 -35.74 35.55
N THR A 38 1.44 -36.85 36.23
CA THR A 38 2.36 -37.98 36.01
C THR A 38 1.87 -38.82 34.83
N THR A 39 2.69 -38.98 33.81
CA THR A 39 2.36 -39.78 32.62
C THR A 39 2.97 -41.16 32.68
N SER A 40 2.13 -42.20 32.56
CA SER A 40 2.51 -43.59 32.41
C SER A 40 2.78 -43.85 30.92
N SER A 41 3.98 -44.30 30.57
CA SER A 41 4.39 -44.61 29.19
C SER A 41 3.93 -46.02 28.77
N THR A 42 3.06 -46.06 27.77
CA THR A 42 2.77 -47.29 27.00
C THR A 42 3.48 -47.16 25.65
N THR A 43 4.49 -47.99 25.40
CA THR A 43 5.23 -48.01 24.14
C THR A 43 4.38 -48.72 23.08
N THR A 44 3.75 -47.98 22.22
CA THR A 44 3.17 -48.51 21.00
C THR A 44 4.17 -48.23 19.86
N THR A 45 4.64 -49.30 19.23
CA THR A 45 5.50 -49.22 18.04
C THR A 45 4.65 -48.71 16.89
N VAL A 46 4.74 -47.44 16.62
CA VAL A 46 4.17 -46.82 15.40
C VAL A 46 5.17 -47.09 14.27
N GLN A 47 4.73 -47.79 13.23
CA GLN A 47 5.45 -47.78 11.96
C GLN A 47 5.42 -46.31 11.46
N ASN A 48 6.56 -45.64 11.46
CA ASN A 48 6.75 -44.42 10.74
C ASN A 48 6.61 -44.72 9.23
N ILE A 49 5.47 -44.41 8.66
CA ILE A 49 5.38 -44.06 7.26
C ILE A 49 5.93 -42.64 7.25
N ASP A 50 7.12 -42.44 6.68
CA ASP A 50 7.62 -41.10 6.37
C ASP A 50 6.63 -40.52 5.33
N GLU A 51 5.60 -39.82 5.79
CA GLU A 51 4.79 -38.97 4.93
C GLU A 51 5.74 -37.87 4.41
N GLU A 52 5.93 -37.82 3.10
CA GLU A 52 6.75 -36.84 2.44
C GLU A 52 6.10 -35.45 2.68
N ILE A 53 6.74 -34.62 3.53
CA ILE A 53 6.25 -33.28 3.84
C ILE A 53 6.38 -32.45 2.56
N VAL A 54 5.27 -31.96 2.03
CA VAL A 54 5.25 -31.04 0.91
C VAL A 54 5.60 -29.62 1.45
N VAL A 55 6.51 -28.95 0.79
CA VAL A 55 6.94 -27.58 1.15
C VAL A 55 6.79 -26.64 -0.05
N ASP A 56 6.66 -25.34 0.22
CA ASP A 56 6.69 -24.28 -0.78
C ASP A 56 8.14 -23.94 -1.21
N GLU A 57 8.26 -22.89 -2.00
CA GLU A 57 9.54 -22.34 -2.52
C GLU A 57 10.51 -21.86 -1.43
N PHE A 58 10.01 -21.56 -0.23
CA PHE A 58 10.82 -21.15 0.94
C PHE A 58 11.08 -22.28 1.92
N GLY A 59 10.66 -23.51 1.58
CA GLY A 59 10.81 -24.69 2.46
C GLY A 59 9.81 -24.75 3.60
N ILE A 60 8.70 -24.02 3.52
CA ILE A 60 7.66 -23.96 4.53
C ILE A 60 6.58 -25.02 4.24
N GLU A 61 6.21 -25.77 5.25
CA GLU A 61 5.25 -26.89 5.13
C GLU A 61 3.89 -26.43 4.62
N LEU A 62 3.41 -27.12 3.58
CA LEU A 62 2.06 -27.02 3.06
C LEU A 62 1.16 -28.07 3.70
N LEU A 63 -0.07 -27.68 4.04
CA LEU A 63 -1.06 -28.58 4.59
C LEU A 63 -1.95 -29.15 3.48
N ASP A 64 -2.36 -30.43 3.66
CA ASP A 64 -3.24 -31.08 2.70
C ASP A 64 -4.65 -30.50 2.68
N VAL A 65 -5.25 -30.46 1.50
CA VAL A 65 -6.65 -30.11 1.32
C VAL A 65 -7.51 -31.36 1.55
N SER A 66 -8.30 -31.41 2.61
CA SER A 66 -9.23 -32.52 2.85
C SER A 66 -10.35 -32.57 1.80
N PRO A 67 -11.02 -33.71 1.62
CA PRO A 67 -12.17 -33.82 0.71
C PRO A 67 -13.31 -32.83 1.07
N GLU A 68 -13.54 -32.59 2.36
CA GLU A 68 -14.55 -31.68 2.84
C GLU A 68 -14.18 -30.21 2.57
N MET A 69 -12.91 -29.85 2.73
CA MET A 69 -12.41 -28.52 2.36
C MET A 69 -12.53 -28.29 0.85
N LYS A 70 -12.18 -29.32 0.07
CA LYS A 70 -12.33 -29.22 -1.39
C LYS A 70 -13.77 -28.94 -1.80
N GLN A 71 -14.73 -29.63 -1.18
CA GLN A 71 -16.14 -29.35 -1.42
C GLN A 71 -16.50 -27.90 -1.04
N GLN A 72 -16.01 -27.39 0.09
CA GLN A 72 -16.23 -25.99 0.48
C GLN A 72 -15.62 -25.02 -0.53
N PHE A 73 -14.41 -25.26 -1.02
CA PHE A 73 -13.81 -24.45 -2.09
C PHE A 73 -14.67 -24.45 -3.35
N ASP A 74 -15.15 -25.64 -3.79
CA ASP A 74 -16.02 -25.74 -4.96
C ASP A 74 -17.34 -24.92 -4.79
N GLU A 75 -17.91 -24.94 -3.57
CA GLU A 75 -19.11 -24.15 -3.23
C GLU A 75 -18.82 -22.62 -3.21
N LEU A 76 -17.65 -22.21 -2.68
CA LEU A 76 -17.25 -20.80 -2.64
C LEU A 76 -16.92 -20.27 -4.04
N ILE A 77 -16.24 -21.05 -4.88
CA ILE A 77 -15.95 -20.74 -6.28
C ILE A 77 -17.27 -20.50 -7.03
N ALA A 78 -18.22 -21.43 -6.94
CA ALA A 78 -19.53 -21.31 -7.57
C ALA A 78 -20.32 -20.09 -7.06
N PHE A 79 -20.15 -19.74 -5.79
CA PHE A 79 -20.75 -18.52 -5.22
C PHE A 79 -20.15 -17.26 -5.86
N VAL A 80 -18.81 -17.16 -5.95
CA VAL A 80 -18.11 -16.02 -6.55
C VAL A 80 -18.49 -15.86 -8.01
N GLU A 81 -18.47 -16.91 -8.83
CA GLU A 81 -18.92 -16.88 -10.23
C GLU A 81 -20.35 -16.38 -10.35
N LYS A 82 -21.25 -16.90 -9.55
CA LYS A 82 -22.67 -16.48 -9.54
C LYS A 82 -22.85 -15.01 -9.17
N ARG A 83 -22.03 -14.48 -8.24
CA ARG A 83 -22.17 -13.10 -7.76
C ARG A 83 -21.52 -12.08 -8.68
N THR A 84 -20.39 -12.44 -9.26
CA THR A 84 -19.68 -11.59 -10.23
C THR A 84 -20.28 -11.67 -11.65
N GLY A 85 -20.96 -12.77 -11.98
CA GLY A 85 -21.39 -13.07 -13.36
C GLY A 85 -20.22 -13.45 -14.27
N LEU A 86 -19.03 -13.68 -13.72
CA LEU A 86 -17.81 -14.07 -14.41
C LEU A 86 -17.51 -15.55 -14.11
N THR A 87 -16.67 -16.20 -14.93
CA THR A 87 -16.35 -17.62 -14.78
C THR A 87 -14.84 -17.81 -14.80
N TYR A 88 -14.32 -18.64 -13.92
CA TYR A 88 -12.93 -19.03 -13.92
C TYR A 88 -12.57 -19.80 -15.19
N SER A 89 -11.46 -19.42 -15.83
CA SER A 89 -10.89 -20.19 -16.94
C SER A 89 -10.13 -21.43 -16.48
N GLU A 90 -9.53 -21.34 -15.27
CA GLU A 90 -8.81 -22.41 -14.60
C GLU A 90 -9.22 -22.51 -13.13
N TYR A 91 -9.16 -23.71 -12.57
CA TYR A 91 -9.42 -23.91 -11.13
C TYR A 91 -8.40 -23.15 -10.30
N PRO A 92 -8.81 -22.32 -9.31
CA PRO A 92 -7.90 -21.56 -8.46
C PRO A 92 -6.89 -22.47 -7.73
N LYS A 93 -5.65 -22.04 -7.63
CA LYS A 93 -4.61 -22.75 -6.89
C LYS A 93 -4.62 -22.33 -5.44
N PHE A 94 -4.44 -23.30 -4.53
CA PHE A 94 -4.44 -23.07 -3.08
C PHE A 94 -3.20 -23.63 -2.43
N ASN A 95 -2.56 -22.84 -1.59
CA ASN A 95 -1.56 -23.28 -0.62
C ASN A 95 -2.12 -23.05 0.79
N LEU A 96 -2.22 -24.12 1.58
CA LEU A 96 -2.68 -24.05 2.95
C LEU A 96 -1.49 -24.15 3.91
N TYR A 97 -1.49 -23.27 4.90
CA TYR A 97 -0.42 -23.20 5.91
C TYR A 97 -1.00 -23.30 7.31
N THR A 98 -0.17 -23.61 8.30
CA THR A 98 -0.47 -23.19 9.66
C THR A 98 -0.37 -21.67 9.76
N LEU A 99 -0.99 -21.05 10.77
CA LEU A 99 -0.86 -19.59 10.96
C LEU A 99 0.62 -19.17 11.12
N GLU A 100 1.43 -19.97 11.79
CA GLU A 100 2.86 -19.69 11.95
C GLU A 100 3.60 -19.85 10.61
N GLY A 101 3.35 -20.95 9.87
CA GLY A 101 3.93 -21.16 8.54
C GLY A 101 3.54 -20.04 7.56
N TYR A 102 2.30 -19.58 7.59
CA TYR A 102 1.86 -18.46 6.75
C TYR A 102 2.60 -17.15 7.10
N ARG A 103 2.83 -16.89 8.39
CA ARG A 103 3.64 -15.75 8.84
C ARG A 103 5.08 -15.82 8.37
N ASP A 104 5.66 -17.01 8.44
CA ASP A 104 7.04 -17.24 7.96
C ASP A 104 7.12 -17.10 6.44
N TYR A 105 6.12 -17.61 5.70
CA TYR A 105 5.97 -17.37 4.26
C TYR A 105 5.93 -15.86 3.94
N SER A 106 5.06 -15.10 4.60
CA SER A 106 4.89 -13.67 4.33
C SER A 106 6.20 -12.90 4.55
N ALA A 107 6.95 -13.23 5.61
CA ALA A 107 8.24 -12.61 5.88
C ALA A 107 9.32 -13.04 4.85
N ALA A 108 9.36 -14.31 4.48
CA ALA A 108 10.33 -14.83 3.52
C ALA A 108 10.09 -14.27 2.11
N SER A 109 8.83 -14.24 1.67
CA SER A 109 8.43 -13.65 0.39
C SER A 109 8.81 -12.17 0.32
N TYR A 110 8.52 -11.41 1.39
CA TYR A 110 8.94 -10.00 1.45
C TYR A 110 10.45 -9.81 1.33
N LEU A 111 11.23 -10.63 2.04
CA LEU A 111 12.70 -10.53 2.00
C LEU A 111 13.26 -10.90 0.63
N ASP A 112 12.70 -11.91 -0.02
CA ASP A 112 13.08 -12.35 -1.37
C ASP A 112 12.79 -11.25 -2.41
N ASP A 113 11.60 -10.63 -2.34
CA ASP A 113 11.24 -9.51 -3.21
C ASP A 113 12.11 -8.28 -2.92
N PHE A 114 12.38 -7.98 -1.64
CA PHE A 114 13.25 -6.89 -1.24
C PHE A 114 14.67 -7.04 -1.81
N GLU A 115 15.25 -8.23 -1.76
CA GLU A 115 16.59 -8.49 -2.29
C GLU A 115 16.67 -8.39 -3.83
N LYS A 116 15.54 -8.65 -4.51
CA LYS A 116 15.45 -8.54 -5.97
C LYS A 116 15.20 -7.11 -6.46
N ASP A 117 14.50 -6.34 -5.66
CA ASP A 117 13.93 -5.06 -6.06
C ASP A 117 14.80 -3.86 -5.71
N TYR A 118 15.73 -3.99 -4.74
CA TYR A 118 16.64 -2.91 -4.34
C TYR A 118 18.08 -3.19 -4.73
N GLU A 119 18.69 -2.24 -5.46
CA GLU A 119 20.11 -2.20 -5.69
C GLU A 119 20.88 -1.70 -4.46
N GLU A 120 22.20 -1.91 -4.44
CA GLU A 120 23.06 -1.46 -3.34
C GLU A 120 22.92 0.06 -3.09
N GLY A 121 22.63 0.43 -1.85
CA GLY A 121 22.45 1.82 -1.41
C GLY A 121 21.10 2.45 -1.80
N GLU A 122 20.26 1.76 -2.55
CA GLU A 122 18.97 2.28 -2.99
C GLU A 122 17.98 2.37 -1.81
N TRP A 123 17.93 1.34 -0.98
CA TRP A 123 17.09 1.33 0.22
C TRP A 123 17.47 2.44 1.22
N GLU A 124 18.75 2.65 1.45
CA GLU A 124 19.25 3.72 2.30
C GLU A 124 18.81 5.10 1.82
N ARG A 125 18.88 5.34 0.51
CA ARG A 125 18.39 6.59 -0.11
C ARG A 125 16.89 6.74 0.00
N ALA A 126 16.15 5.64 -0.13
CA ALA A 126 14.70 5.64 0.06
C ALA A 126 14.29 6.11 1.45
N VAL A 127 14.86 5.48 2.48
CA VAL A 127 14.58 5.85 3.87
C VAL A 127 15.07 7.26 4.18
N LEU A 128 16.18 7.70 3.58
CA LEU A 128 16.65 9.09 3.71
C LEU A 128 15.63 10.07 3.10
N SER A 129 15.09 9.77 1.93
CA SER A 129 14.03 10.57 1.29
C SER A 129 12.80 10.68 2.20
N GLU A 130 12.33 9.58 2.77
CA GLU A 130 11.21 9.58 3.73
C GLU A 130 11.51 10.41 4.98
N ASN A 131 12.74 10.32 5.50
CA ASN A 131 13.19 11.16 6.61
C ASN A 131 13.20 12.65 6.23
N MET A 132 13.62 12.99 5.02
CA MET A 132 13.62 14.37 4.50
C MET A 132 12.19 14.93 4.37
N TRP A 133 11.22 14.11 4.01
CA TRP A 133 9.80 14.48 4.04
C TRP A 133 9.18 14.44 5.46
N GLY A 134 9.90 13.93 6.45
CA GLY A 134 9.43 13.84 7.84
C GLY A 134 8.37 12.79 8.08
N LEU A 135 8.34 11.77 7.25
CA LEU A 135 7.44 10.63 7.36
C LEU A 135 7.93 9.67 8.45
N THR A 136 9.23 9.54 8.59
CA THR A 136 9.87 8.71 9.62
C THR A 136 11.14 9.36 10.16
N ASN A 137 11.74 8.77 11.18
CA ASN A 137 13.08 9.04 11.69
C ASN A 137 13.84 7.73 11.95
N ALA A 138 13.36 6.63 11.40
CA ALA A 138 13.98 5.33 11.54
C ALA A 138 15.27 5.23 10.69
N SER A 139 16.21 4.38 11.13
CA SER A 139 17.30 3.97 10.25
C SER A 139 16.80 2.97 9.19
N PRO A 140 17.52 2.80 8.07
CA PRO A 140 17.16 1.83 7.03
C PRO A 140 17.02 0.40 7.57
N GLU A 141 17.91 -0.03 8.45
CA GLU A 141 17.87 -1.37 9.07
C GLU A 141 16.62 -1.51 9.95
N LYS A 142 16.32 -0.46 10.76
CA LYS A 142 15.14 -0.49 11.63
C LYS A 142 13.84 -0.48 10.84
N MET A 143 13.78 0.26 9.74
CA MET A 143 12.62 0.27 8.87
C MET A 143 12.39 -1.10 8.23
N LYS A 144 13.44 -1.73 7.68
CA LYS A 144 13.37 -3.09 7.13
C LYS A 144 12.87 -4.10 8.18
N GLU A 145 13.42 -4.06 9.40
CA GLU A 145 12.99 -4.92 10.51
C GLU A 145 11.50 -4.74 10.82
N LEU A 146 11.03 -3.49 10.93
CA LEU A 146 9.62 -3.18 11.22
C LEU A 146 8.68 -3.72 10.14
N ILE A 147 9.04 -3.59 8.87
CA ILE A 147 8.22 -4.06 7.76
C ILE A 147 8.17 -5.59 7.75
N VAL A 148 9.29 -6.28 7.92
CA VAL A 148 9.33 -7.74 8.01
C VAL A 148 8.42 -8.26 9.12
N GLU A 149 8.51 -7.68 10.32
CA GLU A 149 7.66 -8.05 11.44
C GLU A 149 6.19 -7.71 11.22
N PHE A 150 5.90 -6.63 10.52
CA PHE A 150 4.54 -6.29 10.12
C PHE A 150 3.99 -7.30 9.12
N GLN A 151 4.75 -7.70 8.10
CA GLN A 151 4.34 -8.72 7.12
C GLN A 151 3.99 -10.05 7.80
N ARG A 152 4.68 -10.43 8.86
CA ARG A 152 4.37 -11.63 9.65
C ARG A 152 2.97 -11.63 10.26
N CYS A 153 2.37 -10.48 10.48
CA CYS A 153 1.13 -10.40 11.25
C CYS A 153 -0.04 -9.70 10.55
N ALA A 154 0.22 -8.99 9.46
CA ALA A 154 -0.77 -8.10 8.85
C ALA A 154 -1.83 -8.82 7.99
N SER A 155 -1.61 -10.11 7.64
CA SER A 155 -2.43 -10.78 6.65
C SER A 155 -3.25 -11.94 7.21
N ALA A 156 -4.49 -12.03 6.75
CA ALA A 156 -5.45 -13.07 7.09
C ALA A 156 -5.54 -14.20 6.04
N GLY A 157 -4.97 -13.96 4.88
CA GLY A 157 -4.90 -14.77 3.69
C GLY A 157 -4.39 -13.89 2.55
N SER A 158 -4.11 -14.47 1.40
CA SER A 158 -3.59 -13.69 0.27
C SER A 158 -3.78 -14.36 -1.07
N TYR A 159 -3.91 -13.54 -2.10
CA TYR A 159 -3.73 -13.94 -3.49
C TYR A 159 -2.55 -13.18 -4.08
N ASN A 160 -1.54 -13.89 -4.54
CA ASN A 160 -0.39 -13.25 -5.20
C ASN A 160 -0.66 -13.18 -6.72
N LEU A 161 -0.51 -11.96 -7.28
CA LEU A 161 -0.80 -11.69 -8.69
C LEU A 161 0.20 -12.36 -9.66
N LEU A 162 1.44 -12.60 -9.23
CA LEU A 162 2.50 -13.14 -10.09
C LEU A 162 2.39 -14.66 -10.25
N ASP A 163 2.28 -15.39 -9.14
CA ASP A 163 2.19 -16.86 -9.16
C ASP A 163 0.75 -17.38 -9.20
N GLN A 164 -0.22 -16.48 -8.99
CA GLN A 164 -1.66 -16.76 -9.01
C GLN A 164 -2.09 -17.84 -7.99
N ILE A 165 -1.47 -17.85 -6.84
CA ILE A 165 -1.77 -18.78 -5.76
C ILE A 165 -2.49 -18.08 -4.61
N LEU A 166 -3.59 -18.68 -4.18
CA LEU A 166 -4.31 -18.33 -2.96
C LEU A 166 -3.60 -18.99 -1.76
N ARG A 167 -3.26 -18.22 -0.77
CA ARG A 167 -2.60 -18.68 0.46
C ARG A 167 -3.46 -18.42 1.67
N VAL A 168 -3.76 -19.48 2.42
CA VAL A 168 -4.73 -19.42 3.53
C VAL A 168 -4.16 -20.09 4.76
N PRO A 169 -4.10 -19.40 5.92
CA PRO A 169 -3.76 -20.02 7.18
C PRO A 169 -4.95 -20.79 7.75
N ILE A 170 -4.71 -22.05 8.11
CA ILE A 170 -5.68 -22.93 8.76
C ILE A 170 -5.04 -23.62 9.99
N LYS A 171 -5.84 -24.27 10.82
CA LYS A 171 -5.29 -25.09 11.89
C LYS A 171 -4.80 -26.44 11.36
N ARG A 172 -3.66 -26.93 11.87
CA ARG A 172 -3.17 -28.27 11.55
C ARG A 172 -4.24 -29.34 11.85
N ASN A 173 -4.39 -30.32 10.96
CA ASN A 173 -5.42 -31.36 11.01
C ASN A 173 -6.88 -30.88 10.94
N GLN A 174 -7.11 -29.65 10.52
CA GLN A 174 -8.45 -29.16 10.24
C GLN A 174 -8.98 -29.83 8.97
N THR A 175 -10.21 -30.33 9.01
CA THR A 175 -10.84 -30.98 7.85
C THR A 175 -11.92 -30.14 7.20
N LYS A 176 -12.29 -29.00 7.78
CA LYS A 176 -13.29 -28.08 7.26
C LYS A 176 -12.88 -26.65 7.57
N LEU A 177 -13.10 -25.77 6.60
CA LEU A 177 -12.97 -24.33 6.81
C LEU A 177 -14.02 -23.83 7.79
N ASN A 178 -13.64 -23.00 8.73
CA ASN A 178 -14.58 -22.28 9.58
C ASN A 178 -15.21 -21.10 8.79
N LEU A 179 -16.20 -20.41 9.35
CA LEU A 179 -16.90 -19.35 8.62
C LEU A 179 -16.05 -18.13 8.35
N TRP A 180 -15.14 -17.80 9.28
CA TRP A 180 -14.21 -16.69 9.08
C TRP A 180 -13.22 -16.98 7.94
N GLU A 181 -12.65 -18.19 7.91
CA GLU A 181 -11.76 -18.62 6.81
C GLU A 181 -12.51 -18.62 5.46
N GLN A 182 -13.77 -19.07 5.43
CA GLN A 182 -14.59 -19.02 4.22
C GLN A 182 -14.83 -17.59 3.75
N SER A 183 -15.09 -16.66 4.67
CA SER A 183 -15.27 -15.21 4.34
C SER A 183 -14.02 -14.65 3.68
N VAL A 184 -12.84 -14.89 4.27
CA VAL A 184 -11.55 -14.46 3.70
C VAL A 184 -11.32 -15.11 2.33
N ILE A 185 -11.56 -16.41 2.20
CA ILE A 185 -11.39 -17.12 0.92
C ILE A 185 -12.30 -16.57 -0.17
N VAL A 186 -13.53 -16.16 0.15
CA VAL A 186 -14.41 -15.50 -0.83
C VAL A 186 -13.77 -14.24 -1.37
N HIS A 187 -13.17 -13.40 -0.52
CA HIS A 187 -12.47 -12.19 -0.93
C HIS A 187 -11.30 -12.52 -1.86
N GLU A 188 -10.43 -13.43 -1.44
CA GLU A 188 -9.25 -13.84 -2.23
C GLU A 188 -9.61 -14.55 -3.54
N LEU A 189 -10.71 -15.30 -3.56
CA LEU A 189 -11.24 -15.89 -4.79
C LEU A 189 -11.64 -14.82 -5.80
N VAL A 190 -12.21 -13.70 -5.37
CA VAL A 190 -12.49 -12.59 -6.31
C VAL A 190 -11.20 -12.09 -6.94
N HIS A 191 -10.13 -11.90 -6.17
CA HIS A 191 -8.83 -11.51 -6.72
C HIS A 191 -8.26 -12.55 -7.69
N SER A 192 -8.42 -13.85 -7.38
CA SER A 192 -8.04 -14.92 -8.30
C SER A 192 -8.83 -14.88 -9.61
N LEU A 193 -10.12 -14.56 -9.54
CA LEU A 193 -10.95 -14.38 -10.74
C LEU A 193 -10.53 -13.15 -11.54
N GLN A 194 -10.30 -12.01 -10.88
CA GLN A 194 -9.76 -10.80 -11.49
C GLN A 194 -8.43 -11.07 -12.20
N GLY A 195 -7.53 -11.83 -11.56
CA GLY A 195 -6.24 -12.22 -12.15
C GLY A 195 -6.37 -12.98 -13.46
N GLN A 196 -7.40 -13.83 -13.57
CA GLN A 196 -7.62 -14.63 -14.78
C GLN A 196 -8.30 -13.85 -15.92
N ILE A 197 -9.10 -12.81 -15.62
CA ILE A 197 -9.88 -12.08 -16.64
C ILE A 197 -9.16 -10.86 -17.19
N ILE A 198 -8.23 -10.25 -16.48
CA ILE A 198 -7.51 -9.04 -16.87
C ILE A 198 -6.00 -9.23 -16.96
N ASP A 199 -5.49 -10.44 -16.91
CA ASP A 199 -4.05 -10.72 -16.89
C ASP A 199 -3.28 -9.75 -15.97
N LEU A 200 -3.61 -9.79 -14.68
CA LEU A 200 -3.02 -8.91 -13.68
C LEU A 200 -1.51 -9.11 -13.56
N SER A 201 -1.02 -10.31 -13.85
CA SER A 201 0.41 -10.62 -13.82
C SER A 201 1.17 -9.85 -14.90
N GLU A 202 0.68 -9.89 -16.17
CA GLU A 202 1.27 -9.11 -17.26
C GLU A 202 1.17 -7.60 -17.00
N TRP A 203 0.01 -7.14 -16.57
CA TRP A 203 -0.18 -5.73 -16.22
C TRP A 203 0.79 -5.26 -15.15
N TYR A 204 0.92 -6.03 -14.05
CA TYR A 204 1.81 -5.71 -12.95
C TYR A 204 3.29 -5.71 -13.39
N THR A 205 3.71 -6.70 -14.16
CA THR A 205 5.06 -6.79 -14.69
C THR A 205 5.38 -5.61 -15.62
N THR A 206 4.46 -5.27 -16.54
CA THR A 206 4.62 -4.12 -17.43
C THR A 206 4.75 -2.80 -16.67
N MET A 207 3.93 -2.62 -15.66
CA MET A 207 3.96 -1.45 -14.79
C MET A 207 5.29 -1.35 -14.03
N LYS A 208 5.79 -2.46 -13.50
CA LYS A 208 7.08 -2.56 -12.82
C LYS A 208 8.25 -2.27 -13.77
N ASP A 209 8.24 -2.85 -14.96
CA ASP A 209 9.30 -2.68 -15.96
C ASP A 209 9.36 -1.25 -16.52
N SER A 210 8.20 -0.58 -16.63
CA SER A 210 8.12 0.81 -17.10
C SER A 210 8.24 1.85 -16.00
N ASP A 211 8.26 1.44 -14.74
CA ASP A 211 8.20 2.30 -13.54
C ASP A 211 6.98 3.26 -13.53
N ASP A 212 5.89 2.83 -14.20
CA ASP A 212 4.65 3.60 -14.31
C ASP A 212 3.56 3.06 -13.36
N PHE A 213 3.51 3.59 -12.15
CA PHE A 213 2.56 3.20 -11.11
C PHE A 213 1.34 4.13 -10.99
N MET A 214 1.17 5.10 -11.90
CA MET A 214 0.12 6.14 -11.80
C MET A 214 -1.29 5.58 -11.58
N ASN A 215 -1.63 4.51 -12.28
CA ASN A 215 -2.97 3.95 -12.24
C ASN A 215 -3.10 2.76 -11.28
N TYR A 216 -2.00 2.41 -10.59
CA TYR A 216 -1.99 1.28 -9.66
C TYR A 216 -2.93 1.49 -8.47
N PRO A 217 -2.87 2.62 -7.73
CA PRO A 217 -3.71 2.83 -6.56
C PRO A 217 -5.20 2.83 -6.90
N GLY A 218 -5.57 3.45 -8.02
CA GLY A 218 -6.96 3.52 -8.45
C GLY A 218 -7.51 2.15 -8.88
N ARG A 219 -6.76 1.40 -9.70
CA ARG A 219 -7.15 0.04 -10.09
C ARG A 219 -7.28 -0.88 -8.88
N ARG A 220 -6.30 -0.81 -7.98
CA ARG A 220 -6.32 -1.57 -6.73
C ARG A 220 -7.60 -1.28 -5.93
N SER A 221 -7.98 -0.02 -5.81
CA SER A 221 -9.20 0.39 -5.11
C SER A 221 -10.47 -0.23 -5.70
N ILE A 222 -10.56 -0.35 -7.04
CA ILE A 222 -11.69 -1.03 -7.69
C ILE A 222 -11.67 -2.54 -7.44
N MET A 223 -10.48 -3.16 -7.48
CA MET A 223 -10.33 -4.59 -7.20
C MET A 223 -10.78 -4.92 -5.79
N GLU A 224 -10.31 -4.18 -4.80
CA GLU A 224 -10.73 -4.35 -3.40
C GLU A 224 -12.22 -4.10 -3.20
N ALA A 225 -12.75 -3.03 -3.79
CA ALA A 225 -14.18 -2.73 -3.69
C ALA A 225 -15.09 -3.84 -4.23
N GLN A 226 -14.67 -4.52 -5.31
CA GLN A 226 -15.41 -5.67 -5.82
C GLN A 226 -15.29 -6.87 -4.89
N ALA A 227 -14.10 -7.17 -4.38
CA ALA A 227 -13.84 -8.27 -3.47
C ALA A 227 -14.64 -8.11 -2.17
N ASP A 228 -14.57 -6.93 -1.55
CA ASP A 228 -15.34 -6.58 -0.35
C ASP A 228 -16.84 -6.70 -0.56
N LEU A 229 -17.35 -6.25 -1.71
CA LEU A 229 -18.77 -6.34 -2.01
C LEU A 229 -19.25 -7.80 -2.13
N VAL A 230 -18.46 -8.65 -2.80
CA VAL A 230 -18.80 -10.08 -2.96
C VAL A 230 -18.68 -10.81 -1.62
N GLN A 231 -17.65 -10.50 -0.82
CA GLN A 231 -17.52 -10.99 0.55
C GLN A 231 -18.72 -10.60 1.41
N ALA A 232 -19.11 -9.32 1.40
CA ALA A 232 -20.28 -8.83 2.14
C ALA A 232 -21.58 -9.53 1.70
N TYR A 233 -21.73 -9.86 0.41
CA TYR A 233 -22.85 -10.66 -0.06
C TYR A 233 -22.84 -12.08 0.52
N TRP A 234 -21.66 -12.71 0.62
CA TRP A 234 -21.53 -14.02 1.22
C TRP A 234 -21.92 -13.97 2.70
N GLU A 235 -21.37 -13.03 3.46
CA GLU A 235 -21.65 -12.82 4.87
C GLU A 235 -23.14 -12.49 5.14
N SER A 236 -23.77 -11.76 4.23
CA SER A 236 -25.20 -11.41 4.35
C SER A 236 -26.14 -12.62 4.26
N ASN A 237 -25.69 -13.73 3.65
CA ASN A 237 -26.46 -14.99 3.59
C ASN A 237 -26.39 -15.79 4.90
N LEU A 238 -25.45 -15.47 5.79
CA LEU A 238 -25.34 -16.11 7.11
C LEU A 238 -26.49 -15.64 8.00
N ASP A 239 -27.03 -16.52 8.81
CA ASP A 239 -27.97 -16.15 9.85
C ASP A 239 -27.27 -15.39 11.00
N SER A 240 -28.03 -14.93 11.98
CA SER A 240 -27.46 -14.15 13.10
C SER A 240 -26.54 -14.99 14.00
N TYR A 241 -26.80 -16.29 14.14
CA TYR A 241 -25.96 -17.20 14.91
C TYR A 241 -24.64 -17.45 14.19
N ASP A 242 -24.69 -17.72 12.89
CA ASP A 242 -23.52 -17.97 12.09
C ASP A 242 -22.63 -16.72 11.97
N ARG A 243 -23.20 -15.51 11.85
CA ARG A 243 -22.41 -14.27 11.91
C ARG A 243 -21.69 -14.06 13.24
N GLN A 244 -22.38 -14.35 14.36
CA GLN A 244 -21.73 -14.29 15.68
C GLN A 244 -20.62 -15.34 15.82
N ARG A 245 -20.85 -16.56 15.28
CA ARG A 245 -19.86 -17.62 15.26
C ARG A 245 -18.65 -17.21 14.43
N MET A 246 -18.84 -16.69 13.21
CA MET A 246 -17.78 -16.18 12.34
C MET A 246 -16.91 -15.14 13.06
N ALA A 247 -17.52 -14.17 13.73
CA ALA A 247 -16.78 -13.18 14.51
C ALA A 247 -15.93 -13.80 15.63
N SER A 248 -16.42 -14.87 16.27
CA SER A 248 -15.67 -15.59 17.33
C SER A 248 -14.58 -16.53 16.79
N GLU A 249 -14.65 -16.91 15.52
CA GLU A 249 -13.68 -17.78 14.84
C GLU A 249 -12.47 -16.98 14.31
N ARG A 250 -12.57 -15.65 14.26
CA ARG A 250 -11.48 -14.77 13.80
C ARG A 250 -10.23 -14.94 14.67
N PRO A 251 -9.08 -15.27 14.09
CA PRO A 251 -7.81 -15.31 14.81
C PRO A 251 -7.40 -13.94 15.35
N ASN A 252 -6.58 -13.94 16.38
CA ASN A 252 -5.99 -12.72 16.89
C ASN A 252 -4.76 -12.34 16.04
N PHE A 253 -4.91 -11.38 15.15
CA PHE A 253 -3.85 -10.85 14.28
C PHE A 253 -3.10 -9.66 14.89
N ARG A 254 -3.08 -9.51 16.21
CA ARG A 254 -2.36 -8.39 16.82
C ARG A 254 -0.88 -8.45 16.45
N CYS A 255 -0.42 -7.42 15.75
CA CYS A 255 0.99 -7.20 15.49
C CYS A 255 1.68 -6.72 16.77
N SER A 256 2.90 -7.22 17.00
CA SER A 256 3.77 -6.74 18.08
C SER A 256 4.45 -5.42 17.73
N VAL A 257 4.42 -5.04 16.45
CA VAL A 257 5.02 -3.82 15.92
C VAL A 257 3.97 -2.92 15.29
N SER A 258 4.23 -1.63 15.32
CA SER A 258 3.45 -0.61 14.63
C SER A 258 4.35 0.06 13.60
N LEU A 259 3.91 0.13 12.38
CA LEU A 259 4.58 0.93 11.35
C LEU A 259 4.29 2.43 11.56
N PRO A 260 5.12 3.32 11.00
CA PRO A 260 4.77 4.73 10.88
C PRO A 260 3.40 4.92 10.21
N GLU A 261 2.65 5.95 10.64
CA GLU A 261 1.26 6.19 10.23
C GLU A 261 1.07 6.19 8.71
N TYR A 262 2.01 6.74 7.97
CA TYR A 262 1.92 6.86 6.53
C TYR A 262 1.81 5.51 5.79
N PHE A 263 2.27 4.41 6.37
CA PHE A 263 2.10 3.07 5.79
C PHE A 263 0.64 2.62 5.69
N TYR A 264 -0.25 3.21 6.50
CA TYR A 264 -1.67 2.86 6.50
C TYR A 264 -2.50 3.68 5.52
N ILE A 265 -1.97 4.79 5.01
CA ILE A 265 -2.69 5.70 4.08
C ILE A 265 -3.21 5.00 2.83
N PRO A 266 -2.45 4.10 2.17
CA PRO A 266 -2.97 3.39 1.01
C PRO A 266 -4.12 2.43 1.33
N PHE A 267 -4.15 1.86 2.54
CA PHE A 267 -5.27 1.03 2.97
C PHE A 267 -6.56 1.85 3.08
N ASP A 268 -6.48 3.10 3.60
CA ASP A 268 -7.63 4.01 3.61
C ASP A 268 -8.14 4.26 2.18
N LEU A 269 -7.22 4.47 1.22
CA LEU A 269 -7.60 4.63 -0.19
C LEU A 269 -8.30 3.39 -0.74
N TYR A 270 -7.75 2.20 -0.51
CA TYR A 270 -8.26 0.96 -1.10
C TYR A 270 -9.58 0.54 -0.47
N TYR A 271 -9.65 0.51 0.86
CA TYR A 271 -10.78 -0.08 1.60
C TYR A 271 -11.87 0.93 1.97
N ASP A 272 -11.53 2.20 2.28
CA ASP A 272 -12.53 3.20 2.63
C ASP A 272 -13.01 3.98 1.41
N PHE A 273 -12.11 4.66 0.71
CA PHE A 273 -12.48 5.47 -0.47
C PHE A 273 -12.83 4.57 -1.65
N GLY A 274 -12.08 3.52 -1.90
CA GLY A 274 -12.37 2.52 -2.92
C GLY A 274 -13.73 1.86 -2.71
N ALA A 275 -14.05 1.46 -1.49
CA ALA A 275 -15.36 0.91 -1.17
C ALA A 275 -16.50 1.92 -1.43
N ARG A 276 -16.30 3.23 -1.18
CA ARG A 276 -17.30 4.27 -1.49
C ARG A 276 -17.50 4.41 -2.99
N LEU A 277 -16.40 4.47 -3.76
CA LEU A 277 -16.45 4.51 -5.22
C LEU A 277 -17.13 3.25 -5.77
N GLY A 278 -16.71 2.06 -5.32
CA GLY A 278 -17.30 0.78 -5.75
C GLY A 278 -18.79 0.68 -5.47
N LYS A 279 -19.26 1.17 -4.31
CA LYS A 279 -20.71 1.26 -4.00
C LYS A 279 -21.46 2.18 -4.97
N GLN A 280 -20.86 3.30 -5.37
CA GLN A 280 -21.48 4.22 -6.36
C GLN A 280 -21.51 3.58 -7.75
N ILE A 281 -20.42 2.95 -8.20
CA ILE A 281 -20.37 2.22 -9.47
C ILE A 281 -21.42 1.12 -9.48
N HIS A 282 -21.46 0.30 -8.43
CA HIS A 282 -22.47 -0.76 -8.28
C HIS A 282 -23.91 -0.22 -8.26
N SER A 283 -24.15 0.94 -7.67
CA SER A 283 -25.49 1.56 -7.65
C SER A 283 -25.94 1.97 -9.04
N ASN A 284 -25.02 2.37 -9.91
CA ASN A 284 -25.32 2.84 -11.27
C ASN A 284 -25.54 1.70 -12.28
N GLY A 285 -24.81 0.55 -12.15
CA GLY A 285 -24.90 -0.53 -13.14
C GLY A 285 -24.69 -1.92 -12.57
N ARG A 286 -24.88 -2.10 -11.26
CA ARG A 286 -24.72 -3.38 -10.55
C ARG A 286 -23.31 -3.95 -10.71
N MET A 287 -23.18 -5.29 -10.65
CA MET A 287 -21.89 -5.98 -10.76
C MET A 287 -21.28 -5.83 -12.15
N GLU A 288 -22.09 -5.70 -13.20
CA GLU A 288 -21.62 -5.44 -14.57
C GLU A 288 -20.77 -4.17 -14.65
N ALA A 289 -21.23 -3.07 -14.02
CA ALA A 289 -20.45 -1.83 -14.01
C ALA A 289 -19.15 -1.96 -13.21
N LEU A 290 -19.11 -2.75 -12.15
CA LEU A 290 -17.85 -3.05 -11.44
C LEU A 290 -16.90 -3.90 -12.27
N ASN A 291 -17.43 -4.90 -13.01
CA ASN A 291 -16.63 -5.70 -13.93
C ASN A 291 -16.02 -4.84 -15.05
N GLU A 292 -16.79 -3.88 -15.59
CA GLU A 292 -16.27 -2.92 -16.57
C GLU A 292 -15.23 -1.97 -15.97
N ALA A 293 -15.41 -1.57 -14.70
CA ALA A 293 -14.48 -0.68 -14.00
C ALA A 293 -13.09 -1.30 -13.80
N LEU A 294 -12.97 -2.63 -13.75
CA LEU A 294 -11.68 -3.32 -13.68
C LEU A 294 -10.77 -3.05 -14.89
N TYR A 295 -11.35 -2.74 -16.04
CA TYR A 295 -10.61 -2.41 -17.28
C TYR A 295 -10.29 -0.91 -17.37
N LYS A 296 -10.95 -0.07 -16.56
CA LYS A 296 -10.59 1.34 -16.45
C LYS A 296 -9.40 1.46 -15.50
N LEU A 297 -8.56 2.44 -15.73
CA LEU A 297 -7.40 2.75 -14.92
C LEU A 297 -7.62 4.09 -14.22
N PRO A 298 -8.46 4.15 -13.18
CA PRO A 298 -8.71 5.40 -12.48
C PRO A 298 -7.44 5.88 -11.77
N THR A 299 -7.32 7.19 -11.63
CA THR A 299 -6.29 7.81 -10.78
C THR A 299 -6.69 7.70 -9.30
N ALA A 300 -5.74 7.88 -8.38
CA ALA A 300 -6.04 7.98 -6.95
C ALA A 300 -7.00 9.14 -6.66
N GLU A 301 -6.90 10.25 -7.37
CA GLU A 301 -7.82 11.38 -7.28
C GLU A 301 -9.27 10.98 -7.56
N GLN A 302 -9.49 10.23 -8.63
CA GLN A 302 -10.82 9.74 -9.00
C GLN A 302 -11.39 8.77 -7.96
N VAL A 303 -10.55 8.12 -7.15
CA VAL A 303 -10.97 7.32 -6.00
C VAL A 303 -11.36 8.20 -4.81
N TYR A 304 -10.56 9.22 -4.50
CA TYR A 304 -10.87 10.19 -3.45
C TYR A 304 -12.13 11.00 -3.78
N SER A 305 -12.33 11.34 -5.07
CA SER A 305 -13.48 12.11 -5.58
C SER A 305 -14.23 11.33 -6.67
N PRO A 306 -15.25 10.52 -6.32
CA PRO A 306 -16.01 9.75 -7.29
C PRO A 306 -16.64 10.59 -8.41
N GLU A 307 -16.91 11.88 -8.18
CA GLU A 307 -17.43 12.79 -9.21
C GLU A 307 -16.44 12.93 -10.37
N LYS A 308 -15.14 12.98 -10.08
CA LYS A 308 -14.07 13.02 -11.09
C LYS A 308 -13.95 11.69 -11.86
N TYR A 309 -14.21 10.55 -11.21
CA TYR A 309 -14.29 9.26 -11.89
C TYR A 309 -15.43 9.23 -12.93
N PHE A 310 -16.64 9.70 -12.54
CA PHE A 310 -17.79 9.68 -13.44
C PHE A 310 -17.73 10.75 -14.52
N SER A 311 -17.02 11.86 -14.30
CA SER A 311 -16.74 12.88 -15.33
C SER A 311 -15.57 12.52 -16.23
N GLU A 312 -14.83 11.44 -15.92
CA GLU A 312 -13.63 11.00 -16.62
C GLU A 312 -12.57 12.12 -16.70
N GLU A 313 -12.38 12.85 -15.58
CA GLU A 313 -11.44 13.95 -15.50
C GLU A 313 -10.01 13.47 -15.81
N PRO A 314 -9.32 14.09 -16.77
CA PRO A 314 -8.00 13.62 -17.18
C PRO A 314 -6.91 14.13 -16.25
N TYR A 315 -5.88 13.31 -16.02
CA TYR A 315 -4.63 13.75 -15.41
C TYR A 315 -3.85 14.69 -16.36
N ILE A 316 -3.31 15.78 -15.84
CA ILE A 316 -2.48 16.72 -16.59
C ILE A 316 -1.02 16.25 -16.54
N ASN A 317 -0.44 15.92 -17.68
CA ASN A 317 0.98 15.58 -17.73
C ASN A 317 1.82 16.84 -17.49
N VAL A 318 2.50 16.89 -16.36
CA VAL A 318 3.44 17.97 -15.99
C VAL A 318 4.85 17.47 -16.23
N GLU A 319 5.56 18.10 -17.17
CA GLU A 319 6.96 17.78 -17.42
C GLU A 319 7.88 18.62 -16.53
N ILE A 320 8.87 17.96 -15.93
CA ILE A 320 10.02 18.58 -15.27
C ILE A 320 11.27 18.17 -16.04
N LYS A 321 12.11 19.14 -16.35
CA LYS A 321 13.39 18.85 -17.02
C LYS A 321 14.47 18.59 -15.99
N ASN A 322 15.30 17.59 -16.26
CA ASN A 322 16.46 17.33 -15.42
C ASN A 322 17.36 18.55 -15.38
N LEU A 323 17.73 18.96 -14.19
CA LEU A 323 18.66 20.06 -13.97
C LEU A 323 20.08 19.56 -14.20
N GLU A 324 20.89 20.38 -14.90
CA GLU A 324 22.33 20.16 -14.99
C GLU A 324 22.99 20.73 -13.73
N LEU A 325 23.14 19.89 -12.70
CA LEU A 325 23.72 20.28 -11.42
C LEU A 325 25.16 19.77 -11.32
N GLU A 326 26.06 20.66 -10.93
CA GLU A 326 27.46 20.27 -10.69
C GLU A 326 27.52 19.27 -9.53
N ASN A 327 28.20 18.14 -9.73
CA ASN A 327 28.39 17.04 -8.77
C ASN A 327 27.12 16.26 -8.37
N PHE A 328 25.97 16.48 -8.97
CA PHE A 328 24.77 15.69 -8.74
C PHE A 328 24.40 14.86 -9.97
N THR A 329 23.93 13.66 -9.73
CA THR A 329 23.37 12.77 -10.77
C THR A 329 21.91 12.47 -10.47
N VAL A 330 21.09 12.34 -11.51
CA VAL A 330 19.71 11.88 -11.37
C VAL A 330 19.72 10.42 -10.97
N ILE A 331 18.99 10.06 -9.92
CA ILE A 331 18.86 8.68 -9.44
C ILE A 331 17.45 8.15 -9.62
N ASP A 332 16.44 9.04 -9.65
CA ASP A 332 15.07 8.65 -9.82
C ASP A 332 14.21 9.83 -10.29
N GLN A 333 13.10 9.56 -10.98
CA GLN A 333 12.15 10.58 -11.43
C GLN A 333 10.79 9.95 -11.72
N GLY A 334 9.73 10.74 -11.64
CA GLY A 334 8.39 10.21 -11.92
C GLY A 334 7.29 11.27 -11.87
N GLN A 335 6.07 10.79 -11.98
CA GLN A 335 4.87 11.61 -11.85
C GLN A 335 4.33 11.53 -10.43
N ILE A 336 3.56 12.53 -10.02
CA ILE A 336 2.89 12.62 -8.72
C ILE A 336 1.40 12.39 -8.91
N ASP A 337 0.81 11.53 -8.10
CA ASP A 337 -0.64 11.40 -8.01
C ASP A 337 -1.19 11.93 -6.67
N SER A 338 -2.51 11.89 -6.52
CA SER A 338 -3.17 12.38 -5.32
C SER A 338 -2.85 11.56 -4.07
N LEU A 339 -2.53 10.26 -4.22
CA LEU A 339 -2.09 9.44 -3.09
C LEU A 339 -0.74 9.93 -2.56
N ASP A 340 0.19 10.32 -3.45
CA ASP A 340 1.49 10.87 -3.06
C ASP A 340 1.31 12.15 -2.22
N LEU A 341 0.38 13.03 -2.60
CA LEU A 341 0.09 14.23 -1.80
C LEU A 341 -0.48 13.91 -0.43
N VAL A 342 -1.45 12.99 -0.36
CA VAL A 342 -2.01 12.55 0.93
C VAL A 342 -0.93 11.93 1.79
N TYR A 343 -0.07 11.11 1.21
CA TYR A 343 1.05 10.46 1.87
C TYR A 343 2.02 11.46 2.53
N LEU A 344 2.37 12.52 1.79
CA LEU A 344 3.28 13.56 2.29
C LEU A 344 2.64 14.44 3.37
N LEU A 345 1.36 14.75 3.23
CA LEU A 345 0.70 15.81 4.00
C LEU A 345 -0.04 15.29 5.24
N GLN A 346 -0.71 14.12 5.15
CA GLN A 346 -1.69 13.65 6.14
C GLN A 346 -1.14 13.59 7.57
N THR A 347 0.10 13.11 7.73
CA THR A 347 0.72 12.94 9.07
C THR A 347 0.88 14.26 9.84
N LYS A 348 0.79 15.39 9.17
CA LYS A 348 0.97 16.73 9.77
C LYS A 348 -0.29 17.57 9.76
N ILE A 349 -1.04 17.57 8.65
CA ILE A 349 -2.24 18.41 8.55
C ILE A 349 -3.54 17.62 8.71
N GLY A 350 -3.46 16.28 8.86
CA GLY A 350 -4.60 15.39 9.02
C GLY A 350 -5.25 14.96 7.70
N GLN A 351 -5.93 13.80 7.72
CA GLN A 351 -6.51 13.17 6.52
C GLN A 351 -7.42 14.09 5.72
N LYS A 352 -8.34 14.79 6.39
CA LYS A 352 -9.32 15.64 5.70
C LYS A 352 -8.66 16.74 4.86
N ASP A 353 -7.69 17.45 5.43
CA ASP A 353 -7.07 18.59 4.76
C ASP A 353 -6.08 18.11 3.69
N ALA A 354 -5.39 16.98 3.93
CA ALA A 354 -4.55 16.34 2.93
C ALA A 354 -5.35 15.84 1.71
N VAL A 355 -6.47 15.15 1.94
CA VAL A 355 -7.35 14.68 0.85
C VAL A 355 -7.97 15.86 0.10
N ASN A 356 -8.42 16.91 0.80
CA ASN A 356 -8.95 18.11 0.12
C ASN A 356 -7.94 18.75 -0.82
N ALA A 357 -6.66 18.85 -0.40
CA ALA A 357 -5.60 19.34 -1.28
C ALA A 357 -5.32 18.38 -2.44
N ALA A 358 -5.38 17.07 -2.19
CA ALA A 358 -5.06 16.05 -3.18
C ALA A 358 -6.11 15.91 -4.29
N ILE A 359 -7.39 16.18 -4.03
CA ILE A 359 -8.44 16.14 -5.07
C ILE A 359 -8.43 17.36 -6.02
N GLY A 360 -7.60 18.36 -5.77
CA GLY A 360 -7.36 19.49 -6.67
C GLY A 360 -6.08 19.33 -7.51
N LEU A 361 -5.47 18.14 -7.50
CA LEU A 361 -4.24 17.89 -8.23
C LEU A 361 -4.50 17.71 -9.73
N GLY A 362 -4.16 18.67 -10.55
CA GLY A 362 -4.17 18.50 -11.99
C GLY A 362 -3.09 17.54 -12.47
N GLY A 363 -1.91 17.59 -11.86
CA GLY A 363 -0.80 16.68 -12.13
C GLY A 363 0.51 17.16 -11.53
N GLY A 364 1.54 16.33 -11.57
CA GLY A 364 2.84 16.70 -11.05
C GLY A 364 3.96 15.75 -11.48
N SER A 365 5.20 16.21 -11.29
CA SER A 365 6.42 15.41 -11.52
C SER A 365 7.47 15.73 -10.47
N TRP A 366 8.38 14.81 -10.28
CA TRP A 366 9.51 14.94 -9.38
C TRP A 366 10.78 14.34 -9.99
N VAL A 367 11.94 14.84 -9.52
CA VAL A 367 13.27 14.33 -9.86
C VAL A 367 14.13 14.33 -8.61
N ASP A 368 14.77 13.21 -8.33
CA ASP A 368 15.71 13.01 -7.24
C ASP A 368 17.14 12.95 -7.76
N TYR A 369 18.03 13.63 -7.04
CA TYR A 369 19.45 13.73 -7.36
C TYR A 369 20.27 13.33 -6.15
N VAL A 370 21.45 12.75 -6.39
CA VAL A 370 22.44 12.43 -5.37
C VAL A 370 23.84 12.91 -5.79
N ASN A 371 24.61 13.38 -4.81
CA ASN A 371 26.04 13.69 -5.03
C ASN A 371 26.96 12.56 -4.53
N GLU A 372 28.27 12.72 -4.72
CA GLU A 372 29.28 11.74 -4.27
C GLU A 372 29.33 11.56 -2.74
N SER A 373 28.82 12.52 -1.98
CA SER A 373 28.70 12.46 -0.50
C SER A 373 27.42 11.78 -0.03
N ASN A 374 26.58 11.29 -0.94
CA ASN A 374 25.22 10.80 -0.71
C ASN A 374 24.24 11.86 -0.17
N ASP A 375 24.50 13.16 -0.40
CA ASP A 375 23.49 14.18 -0.15
C ASP A 375 22.41 14.10 -1.21
N LEU A 376 21.15 14.21 -0.77
CA LEU A 376 19.98 14.18 -1.64
C LEU A 376 19.51 15.61 -1.95
N PHE A 377 19.11 15.80 -3.18
CA PHE A 377 18.37 16.96 -3.63
C PHE A 377 17.14 16.50 -4.43
N MET A 378 15.98 16.96 -4.06
CA MET A 378 14.71 16.61 -4.70
C MET A 378 14.03 17.85 -5.23
N THR A 379 13.46 17.73 -6.42
CA THR A 379 12.65 18.78 -7.06
C THR A 379 11.28 18.25 -7.41
N VAL A 380 10.25 19.05 -7.16
CA VAL A 380 8.86 18.71 -7.41
C VAL A 380 8.16 19.85 -8.10
N LYS A 381 7.36 19.56 -9.12
CA LYS A 381 6.55 20.50 -9.85
C LYS A 381 5.11 20.00 -9.93
N ILE A 382 4.16 20.83 -9.49
CA ILE A 382 2.74 20.46 -9.37
C ILE A 382 1.90 21.49 -10.13
N SER A 383 0.87 21.02 -10.83
CA SER A 383 -0.25 21.79 -11.35
C SER A 383 -1.51 21.47 -10.56
N GLY A 384 -2.33 22.45 -10.25
CA GLY A 384 -3.72 22.22 -9.86
C GLY A 384 -4.62 22.09 -11.10
N ASP A 385 -5.85 21.61 -10.93
CA ASP A 385 -6.86 21.61 -12.00
C ASP A 385 -7.21 23.05 -12.39
N ASP A 386 -7.20 23.94 -11.41
CA ASP A 386 -7.24 25.38 -11.63
C ASP A 386 -6.31 26.14 -10.65
N VAL A 387 -6.29 27.46 -10.78
CA VAL A 387 -5.43 28.32 -9.94
C VAL A 387 -5.85 28.34 -8.46
N ASN A 388 -7.13 28.10 -8.13
CA ASN A 388 -7.59 28.08 -6.74
C ASN A 388 -7.13 26.78 -6.08
N GLU A 389 -7.30 25.66 -6.77
CA GLU A 389 -6.84 24.35 -6.30
C GLU A 389 -5.32 24.31 -6.18
N LEU A 390 -4.58 24.91 -7.13
CA LEU A 390 -3.13 25.07 -6.98
C LEU A 390 -2.76 25.87 -5.72
N ASN A 391 -3.53 26.92 -5.39
CA ASN A 391 -3.32 27.67 -4.16
C ASN A 391 -3.64 26.84 -2.90
N GLU A 392 -4.71 26.02 -2.93
CA GLU A 392 -5.05 25.12 -1.82
C GLU A 392 -3.95 24.10 -1.59
N ILE A 393 -3.38 23.50 -2.65
CA ILE A 393 -2.22 22.60 -2.55
C ILE A 393 -1.00 23.36 -1.96
N SER A 394 -0.74 24.59 -2.43
CA SER A 394 0.35 25.42 -1.92
C SER A 394 0.19 25.73 -0.43
N ASP A 395 -1.02 26.08 0.01
CA ASP A 395 -1.34 26.37 1.40
C ASP A 395 -1.20 25.11 2.28
N ALA A 396 -1.60 23.94 1.75
CA ALA A 396 -1.45 22.65 2.43
C ALA A 396 0.03 22.32 2.68
N PHE A 397 0.92 22.52 1.69
CA PHE A 397 2.37 22.34 1.88
C PHE A 397 2.99 23.36 2.83
N GLN A 398 2.54 24.61 2.81
CA GLN A 398 2.98 25.61 3.77
C GLN A 398 2.55 25.24 5.19
N ASN A 399 1.30 24.82 5.40
CA ASN A 399 0.79 24.34 6.68
C ASN A 399 1.59 23.10 7.13
N TRP A 400 1.84 22.15 6.23
CA TRP A 400 2.67 20.98 6.52
C TRP A 400 4.06 21.40 7.03
N ALA A 401 4.71 22.36 6.38
CA ALA A 401 6.02 22.86 6.80
C ALA A 401 5.96 23.61 8.13
N ASP A 402 4.93 24.43 8.36
CA ASP A 402 4.74 25.18 9.61
C ASP A 402 4.48 24.25 10.82
N PHE A 403 3.87 23.07 10.61
CA PHE A 403 3.69 22.05 11.64
C PHE A 403 4.93 21.18 11.91
N GLN A 404 5.96 21.28 11.07
CA GLN A 404 7.21 20.55 11.29
C GLN A 404 8.08 21.29 12.31
N THR A 405 8.24 20.73 13.51
CA THR A 405 9.07 21.33 14.57
C THR A 405 10.56 21.42 14.23
N ARG A 406 10.98 20.72 13.19
CA ARG A 406 12.37 20.68 12.70
C ARG A 406 12.71 21.81 11.73
N PHE A 407 11.72 22.57 11.25
CA PHE A 407 11.94 23.68 10.34
C PHE A 407 11.92 25.03 11.07
N THR A 408 12.83 25.89 10.67
CA THR A 408 12.78 27.31 11.00
C THR A 408 12.42 28.07 9.73
N LYS A 409 11.33 28.84 9.77
CA LYS A 409 10.90 29.63 8.62
C LYS A 409 11.92 30.73 8.34
N SER A 410 12.52 30.68 7.16
CA SER A 410 13.37 31.76 6.67
C SER A 410 12.51 32.88 6.05
N LEU A 411 12.89 34.12 6.28
CA LEU A 411 12.27 35.24 5.56
C LEU A 411 12.70 35.17 4.09
N SER A 412 11.74 35.43 3.17
CA SER A 412 12.05 35.56 1.75
C SER A 412 13.19 36.55 1.53
N ASN A 413 14.24 36.10 0.87
CA ASN A 413 15.36 36.97 0.51
C ASN A 413 15.03 37.68 -0.81
N SER A 414 15.55 38.89 -0.98
CA SER A 414 15.41 39.63 -2.27
C SER A 414 16.10 38.92 -3.45
N SER A 415 16.94 37.91 -3.15
CA SER A 415 17.72 37.17 -4.15
C SER A 415 16.97 35.98 -4.75
N TRP A 416 15.90 35.49 -4.12
CA TRP A 416 15.06 34.40 -4.66
C TRP A 416 13.58 34.62 -4.36
N LYS A 417 12.70 33.91 -5.09
CA LYS A 417 11.25 33.91 -4.85
C LYS A 417 10.86 32.73 -3.94
N GLY A 418 9.72 32.83 -3.26
CA GLY A 418 9.19 31.78 -2.42
C GLY A 418 9.62 31.85 -0.97
N ILE A 419 9.43 30.75 -0.26
CA ILE A 419 9.71 30.60 1.18
C ILE A 419 10.68 29.42 1.36
N LEU A 420 11.78 29.66 2.08
CA LEU A 420 12.72 28.62 2.50
C LEU A 420 12.51 28.32 3.97
N TYR A 421 12.35 27.05 4.30
CA TYR A 421 12.35 26.51 5.66
C TYR A 421 13.68 25.78 5.89
N GLU A 422 14.43 26.22 6.90
CA GLU A 422 15.75 25.67 7.21
C GLU A 422 15.65 24.67 8.36
N GLY A 423 16.45 23.60 8.34
CA GLY A 423 16.51 22.58 9.37
C GLY A 423 17.52 21.48 9.01
N ASP A 424 17.38 20.29 9.59
CA ASP A 424 18.16 19.11 9.19
C ASP A 424 17.89 18.73 7.73
N THR A 425 16.70 19.05 7.24
CA THR A 425 16.32 19.11 5.84
C THR A 425 15.88 20.53 5.53
N ASN A 426 16.25 21.05 4.38
CA ASN A 426 15.88 22.37 3.91
C ASN A 426 14.78 22.22 2.88
N PHE A 427 13.68 22.94 3.05
CA PHE A 427 12.50 22.86 2.19
C PHE A 427 12.18 24.24 1.61
N TRP A 428 12.14 24.32 0.29
CA TRP A 428 11.75 25.53 -0.44
C TRP A 428 10.44 25.31 -1.17
N ILE A 429 9.58 26.32 -1.14
CA ILE A 429 8.27 26.34 -1.80
C ILE A 429 8.04 27.64 -2.53
N TYR A 430 7.59 27.56 -3.79
CA TYR A 430 7.23 28.70 -4.62
C TYR A 430 6.05 28.38 -5.53
N ASN A 431 4.99 29.18 -5.40
CA ASN A 431 3.82 29.17 -6.29
C ASN A 431 3.90 30.38 -7.23
N ASP A 432 3.98 30.17 -8.54
CA ASP A 432 4.03 31.23 -9.55
C ASP A 432 2.66 31.51 -10.21
N GLY A 433 1.60 30.83 -9.74
CA GLY A 433 0.23 30.92 -10.25
C GLY A 433 -0.08 29.94 -11.39
N ASN A 434 0.92 29.29 -11.99
CA ASN A 434 0.76 28.22 -12.96
C ASN A 434 1.22 26.87 -12.41
N PHE A 435 2.29 26.91 -11.62
CA PHE A 435 2.89 25.73 -11.00
C PHE A 435 3.33 26.02 -9.57
N LEU A 436 3.16 25.02 -8.73
CA LEU A 436 3.81 24.95 -7.44
C LEU A 436 5.13 24.19 -7.60
N ARG A 437 6.22 24.80 -7.12
CA ARG A 437 7.56 24.22 -7.13
C ARG A 437 8.03 23.99 -5.71
N LEU A 438 8.54 22.79 -5.47
CA LEU A 438 9.13 22.41 -4.19
C LEU A 438 10.56 21.94 -4.44
N ALA A 439 11.45 22.22 -3.50
CA ALA A 439 12.78 21.62 -3.48
C ALA A 439 13.14 21.23 -2.05
N LEU A 440 13.78 20.08 -1.90
CA LEU A 440 14.30 19.59 -0.63
C LEU A 440 15.78 19.27 -0.78
N SER A 441 16.56 19.56 0.26
CA SER A 441 17.98 19.18 0.35
C SER A 441 18.39 19.00 1.80
N ASN A 442 19.25 18.03 2.06
CA ASN A 442 19.95 17.92 3.34
C ASN A 442 21.22 18.82 3.41
N ASP A 443 21.58 19.48 2.30
CA ASP A 443 22.68 20.45 2.20
C ASP A 443 22.13 21.88 2.04
N ILE A 444 22.27 22.72 3.07
CA ILE A 444 21.80 24.11 3.05
C ILE A 444 22.65 25.00 2.12
N GLU A 445 23.96 24.76 2.04
CA GLU A 445 24.85 25.59 1.21
C GLU A 445 24.53 25.37 -0.27
N PHE A 446 24.31 24.10 -0.66
CA PHE A 446 23.83 23.77 -1.99
C PHE A 446 22.43 24.37 -2.26
N MET A 447 21.48 24.25 -1.33
CA MET A 447 20.13 24.83 -1.49
C MET A 447 20.20 26.36 -1.72
N LEU A 448 20.99 27.07 -0.96
CA LEU A 448 21.15 28.53 -1.12
C LEU A 448 21.79 28.91 -2.46
N SER A 449 22.80 28.14 -2.92
CA SER A 449 23.41 28.31 -4.25
C SER A 449 22.39 28.08 -5.35
N PHE A 450 21.65 26.95 -5.29
CA PHE A 450 20.57 26.61 -6.22
C PHE A 450 19.52 27.73 -6.32
N LEU A 451 19.01 28.23 -5.19
CA LEU A 451 18.02 29.31 -5.17
C LEU A 451 18.56 30.63 -5.73
N SER A 452 19.84 30.92 -5.52
CA SER A 452 20.50 32.10 -6.10
C SER A 452 20.59 32.01 -7.62
N ASP A 453 20.90 30.85 -8.16
CA ASP A 453 21.00 30.59 -9.60
C ASP A 453 19.61 30.59 -10.27
N CYS A 454 18.58 30.08 -9.55
CA CYS A 454 17.20 30.08 -9.99
C CYS A 454 16.62 31.50 -10.18
N SER A 455 17.17 32.52 -9.52
CA SER A 455 16.76 33.92 -9.70
C SER A 455 17.07 34.46 -11.09
N ASN A 456 18.00 33.87 -11.84
CA ASN A 456 18.57 34.33 -13.10
C ASN A 456 17.93 33.71 -14.37
N GLU A 457 16.66 33.35 -14.37
CA GLU A 457 15.86 32.80 -15.50
C GLU A 457 16.15 31.34 -15.88
N GLN A 458 17.26 30.72 -15.55
CA GLN A 458 17.56 29.34 -15.94
C GLN A 458 16.63 28.32 -15.28
N CYS A 459 16.21 28.53 -14.04
CA CYS A 459 15.26 27.65 -13.37
C CYS A 459 13.80 27.87 -13.75
N ASN A 460 13.43 29.05 -14.23
CA ASN A 460 12.04 29.37 -14.63
C ASN A 460 11.57 28.57 -15.86
N THR A 461 12.49 28.03 -16.67
CA THR A 461 12.18 27.27 -17.89
C THR A 461 12.45 25.77 -17.76
N SER A 462 13.26 25.34 -16.79
CA SER A 462 13.68 23.95 -16.63
C SER A 462 13.00 23.25 -15.45
N PHE A 463 12.67 24.02 -14.42
CA PHE A 463 12.11 23.52 -13.17
C PHE A 463 10.72 24.08 -12.90
#